data_9aa3a33240394b28b13ecd53aef277a6
#
_entry.id   9aa3a33240394b28b13ecd53aef277a6
#
_cell.length_a   1.000
_cell.length_b   1.000
_cell.length_c   1.000
_cell.angle_alpha   90.00
_cell.angle_beta   90.00
_cell.angle_gamma   90.00
#
_symmetry.space_group_name_H-M   'P 1'
#
loop_
_entity.id
_entity.type
_entity.pdbx_description
1 polymer ?
#
loop_
_entity_poly.entity_id
_entity_poly.type
_entity_poly.pdbx_seq_one_letter_code
_entity_poly.pdbx_strand_id
1 'polypeptide(L)'
;SRRQRQMCIRDSISLTAFDLEKKYYQRFHVPRMPLSHMESVVGSSPGNIFHILLAHNPNYLKTYADWGSDLVLAGHFHGGMVRIPKFGGVISPQFQIFPKYDAGEFHEGETTMILSRGLGNHSIKLRLFNKPEISCIELKKRD
;
A
#
# COMPACT_ATOMS: atom_id res chain seq x y z
N SER A 1 -15.41 8.45 14.08
CA SER A 1 -14.17 7.66 14.01
C SER A 1 -14.38 6.49 13.05
N ARG A 2 -13.59 6.42 11.97
CA ARG A 2 -13.60 5.25 11.08
C ARG A 2 -13.02 4.09 11.86
N ARG A 3 -13.83 3.06 12.09
CA ARG A 3 -13.39 1.86 12.81
C ARG A 3 -12.46 1.07 11.88
N GLN A 4 -11.22 0.88 12.29
CA GLN A 4 -10.33 -0.12 11.71
C GLN A 4 -10.99 -1.49 11.91
N ARG A 5 -10.98 -2.32 10.88
CA ARG A 5 -11.63 -3.64 10.94
C ARG A 5 -10.60 -4.72 10.66
N GLN A 6 -10.52 -5.65 11.59
CA GLN A 6 -9.82 -6.91 11.41
C GLN A 6 -10.86 -7.99 11.17
N MET A 7 -10.66 -8.82 10.17
CA MET A 7 -11.52 -9.95 9.84
C MET A 7 -10.65 -11.20 9.65
N CYS A 8 -11.03 -12.29 10.33
CA CYS A 8 -10.47 -13.61 10.05
C CYS A 8 -11.31 -14.27 8.97
N ILE A 9 -10.66 -14.81 7.93
CA ILE A 9 -11.31 -15.57 6.86
C ILE A 9 -10.83 -17.01 6.99
N ARG A 10 -11.72 -17.91 7.44
CA ARG A 10 -11.46 -19.35 7.59
C ARG A 10 -10.25 -19.70 8.45
N ASP A 11 -10.06 -19.06 9.59
CA ASP A 11 -9.01 -19.34 10.58
C ASP A 11 -7.55 -19.37 10.05
N SER A 12 -7.35 -19.14 8.74
CA SER A 12 -6.05 -19.24 8.05
C SER A 12 -5.57 -17.91 7.51
N ILE A 13 -6.43 -16.91 7.35
CA ILE A 13 -6.11 -15.60 6.78
C ILE A 13 -6.72 -14.52 7.64
N SER A 14 -5.93 -13.52 7.98
CA SER A 14 -6.39 -12.29 8.62
C SER A 14 -6.36 -11.15 7.61
N LEU A 15 -7.39 -10.30 7.63
CA LEU A 15 -7.49 -9.10 6.83
C LEU A 15 -7.61 -7.89 7.75
N THR A 16 -6.66 -6.98 7.67
CA THR A 16 -6.64 -5.73 8.46
C THR A 16 -6.68 -4.53 7.53
N ALA A 17 -7.56 -3.56 7.81
CA ALA A 17 -7.59 -2.28 7.11
C ALA A 17 -6.92 -1.21 7.98
N PHE A 18 -5.92 -0.52 7.42
CA PHE A 18 -5.19 0.55 8.08
C PHE A 18 -5.41 1.87 7.36
N ASP A 19 -6.17 2.77 7.98
CA ASP A 19 -6.43 4.12 7.47
C ASP A 19 -5.46 5.11 8.13
N LEU A 20 -4.59 5.68 7.32
CA LEU A 20 -3.55 6.61 7.75
C LEU A 20 -4.11 8.01 8.02
N GLU A 21 -3.63 8.64 9.07
CA GLU A 21 -3.92 10.05 9.34
C GLU A 21 -3.37 10.96 8.25
N LYS A 22 -4.02 12.10 8.03
CA LYS A 22 -3.62 13.10 7.01
C LYS A 22 -2.17 13.57 7.13
N LYS A 23 -1.59 13.57 8.34
CA LYS A 23 -0.18 13.93 8.56
C LYS A 23 0.81 13.05 7.79
N TYR A 24 0.44 11.82 7.42
CA TYR A 24 1.25 10.88 6.65
C TYR A 24 1.12 11.04 5.13
N TYR A 25 0.32 12.01 4.66
CA TYR A 25 0.13 12.35 3.25
C TYR A 25 0.73 13.71 2.88
N GLN A 26 1.81 14.14 3.56
CA GLN A 26 2.45 15.41 3.28
C GLN A 26 3.07 15.43 1.88
N ARG A 27 3.04 16.61 1.26
CA ARG A 27 3.71 16.86 -0.02
C ARG A 27 5.20 17.04 0.19
N PHE A 28 6.00 16.58 -0.76
CA PHE A 28 7.46 16.72 -0.81
C PHE A 28 8.23 16.00 0.31
N HIS A 29 7.59 15.55 1.36
CA HIS A 29 8.22 14.88 2.49
C HIS A 29 7.38 13.67 2.93
N VAL A 30 8.06 12.56 3.21
CA VAL A 30 7.44 11.37 3.79
C VAL A 30 7.84 11.32 5.27
N PRO A 31 6.94 11.71 6.19
CA PRO A 31 7.26 11.63 7.62
C PRO A 31 7.45 10.17 8.03
N ARG A 32 8.37 9.93 8.97
CA ARG A 32 8.57 8.58 9.51
C ARG A 32 7.31 8.14 10.28
N MET A 33 6.85 6.93 10.01
CA MET A 33 5.79 6.28 10.78
C MET A 33 6.41 5.21 11.67
N PRO A 34 6.41 5.39 12.99
CA PRO A 34 6.91 4.37 13.91
C PRO A 34 5.94 3.19 13.98
N LEU A 35 6.47 1.99 14.21
CA LEU A 35 5.68 0.77 14.38
C LEU A 35 4.65 0.92 15.52
N SER A 36 5.03 1.54 16.63
CA SER A 36 4.15 1.79 17.78
C SER A 36 2.90 2.59 17.43
N HIS A 37 2.98 3.50 16.44
CA HIS A 37 1.80 4.22 15.95
C HIS A 37 0.85 3.25 15.23
N MET A 38 1.36 2.40 14.36
CA MET A 38 0.55 1.40 13.68
C MET A 38 -0.11 0.44 14.67
N GLU A 39 0.65 -0.08 15.63
CA GLU A 39 0.13 -0.96 16.70
C GLU A 39 -0.93 -0.29 17.56
N SER A 40 -0.80 1.01 17.83
CA SER A 40 -1.81 1.77 18.58
C SER A 40 -3.16 1.90 17.85
N VAL A 41 -3.14 1.79 16.52
CA VAL A 41 -4.33 1.94 15.66
C VAL A 41 -4.97 0.60 15.34
N VAL A 42 -4.19 -0.40 14.93
CA VAL A 42 -4.70 -1.70 14.47
C VAL A 42 -4.41 -2.86 15.41
N GLY A 43 -3.68 -2.62 16.50
CA GLY A 43 -3.22 -3.67 17.40
C GLY A 43 -1.96 -4.38 16.90
N SER A 44 -1.50 -5.36 17.68
CA SER A 44 -0.40 -6.23 17.30
C SER A 44 -0.82 -7.19 16.19
N SER A 45 0.13 -7.57 15.35
CA SER A 45 -0.11 -8.59 14.31
C SER A 45 -0.56 -9.90 14.96
N PRO A 46 -1.58 -10.58 14.40
CA PRO A 46 -2.13 -11.81 14.98
C PRO A 46 -1.24 -13.05 14.78
N GLY A 47 -0.01 -12.98 14.52
CA GLY A 47 0.96 -14.10 14.44
C GLY A 47 0.40 -15.46 13.93
N ASN A 48 1.21 -16.29 13.33
CA ASN A 48 0.89 -17.66 12.88
C ASN A 48 -0.24 -17.85 11.85
N ILE A 49 -0.78 -16.77 11.27
CA ILE A 49 -1.76 -16.81 10.18
C ILE A 49 -1.32 -15.86 9.08
N PHE A 50 -1.67 -16.17 7.82
CA PHE A 50 -1.35 -15.30 6.68
C PHE A 50 -2.07 -13.96 6.80
N HIS A 51 -1.33 -12.87 6.81
CA HIS A 51 -1.85 -11.54 7.11
C HIS A 51 -1.88 -10.64 5.88
N ILE A 52 -3.09 -10.25 5.48
CA ILE A 52 -3.31 -9.28 4.42
C ILE A 52 -3.59 -7.91 5.04
N LEU A 53 -2.78 -6.91 4.67
CA LEU A 53 -2.96 -5.53 5.08
C LEU A 53 -3.50 -4.68 3.91
N LEU A 54 -4.62 -4.03 4.13
CA LEU A 54 -5.14 -2.99 3.23
C LEU A 54 -4.63 -1.64 3.71
N ALA A 55 -3.61 -1.08 3.04
CA ALA A 55 -2.99 0.18 3.41
C ALA A 55 -2.85 1.09 2.19
N HIS A 56 -3.52 2.24 2.21
CA HIS A 56 -3.62 3.08 1.02
C HIS A 56 -2.27 3.68 0.57
N ASN A 57 -1.37 4.06 1.50
CA ASN A 57 -0.10 4.71 1.18
C ASN A 57 1.07 3.71 1.13
N PRO A 58 1.74 3.52 -0.03
CA PRO A 58 2.81 2.53 -0.18
C PRO A 58 4.14 2.95 0.48
N ASN A 59 4.32 4.21 0.84
CA ASN A 59 5.59 4.73 1.38
C ASN A 59 6.03 4.07 2.69
N TYR A 60 5.12 3.39 3.38
CA TYR A 60 5.37 2.80 4.69
C TYR A 60 5.53 1.27 4.64
N LEU A 61 5.88 0.72 3.47
CA LEU A 61 6.03 -0.74 3.30
C LEU A 61 6.93 -1.36 4.37
N LYS A 62 8.05 -0.70 4.73
CA LYS A 62 8.91 -1.19 5.82
C LYS A 62 8.16 -1.30 7.15
N THR A 63 7.37 -0.30 7.53
CA THR A 63 6.60 -0.35 8.78
C THR A 63 5.52 -1.45 8.72
N TYR A 64 4.92 -1.68 7.55
CA TYR A 64 3.95 -2.76 7.36
C TYR A 64 4.59 -4.15 7.48
N ALA A 65 5.82 -4.29 6.95
CA ALA A 65 6.61 -5.50 7.10
C ALA A 65 7.04 -5.71 8.56
N ASP A 66 7.56 -4.68 9.21
CA ASP A 66 7.95 -4.72 10.63
C ASP A 66 6.75 -5.07 11.55
N TRP A 67 5.52 -4.72 11.15
CA TRP A 67 4.29 -5.09 11.86
C TRP A 67 3.89 -6.55 11.65
N GLY A 68 4.38 -7.22 10.60
CA GLY A 68 4.12 -8.63 10.32
C GLY A 68 3.07 -8.89 9.25
N SER A 69 2.93 -8.00 8.27
CA SER A 69 2.09 -8.27 7.08
C SER A 69 2.80 -9.23 6.14
N ASP A 70 2.11 -10.25 5.61
CA ASP A 70 2.61 -11.09 4.53
C ASP A 70 2.33 -10.47 3.16
N LEU A 71 1.12 -9.89 3.01
CA LEU A 71 0.67 -9.23 1.79
C LEU A 71 0.11 -7.85 2.11
N VAL A 72 0.60 -6.83 1.42
CA VAL A 72 0.08 -5.46 1.49
C VAL A 72 -0.60 -5.11 0.17
N LEU A 73 -1.85 -4.68 0.24
CA LEU A 73 -2.57 -4.16 -0.91
C LEU A 73 -2.65 -2.64 -0.79
N ALA A 74 -1.99 -1.94 -1.72
CA ALA A 74 -1.84 -0.49 -1.68
C ALA A 74 -2.33 0.20 -2.96
N GLY A 75 -2.52 1.51 -2.86
CA GLY A 75 -2.95 2.37 -3.96
C GLY A 75 -2.29 3.75 -3.91
N HIS A 76 -3.09 4.81 -3.89
CA HIS A 76 -2.72 6.21 -3.71
C HIS A 76 -1.94 6.86 -4.86
N PHE A 77 -0.90 6.22 -5.37
CA PHE A 77 0.01 6.83 -6.36
C PHE A 77 -0.53 6.78 -7.78
N HIS A 78 -1.58 6.01 -8.02
CA HIS A 78 -2.23 5.88 -9.34
C HIS A 78 -1.25 5.61 -10.49
N GLY A 79 -0.07 5.06 -10.22
CA GLY A 79 1.01 4.88 -11.18
C GLY A 79 1.77 6.16 -11.55
N GLY A 80 1.54 7.25 -10.82
CA GLY A 80 2.05 8.59 -11.12
C GLY A 80 1.15 9.38 -12.08
N MET A 81 1.30 10.71 -12.11
CA MET A 81 0.57 11.58 -13.06
C MET A 81 1.07 11.39 -14.49
N VAL A 82 2.37 11.21 -14.65
CA VAL A 82 3.06 10.94 -15.92
C VAL A 82 3.88 9.67 -15.75
N ARG A 83 3.77 8.76 -16.70
CA ARG A 83 4.55 7.53 -16.74
C ARG A 83 5.40 7.49 -18.00
N ILE A 84 6.67 7.15 -17.87
CA ILE A 84 7.56 6.92 -19.01
C ILE A 84 7.69 5.40 -19.20
N PRO A 85 7.39 4.88 -20.41
CA PRO A 85 7.60 3.47 -20.71
C PRO A 85 9.02 3.03 -20.32
N LYS A 86 9.17 1.91 -19.63
CA LYS A 86 10.41 1.34 -19.07
C LYS A 86 11.00 2.05 -17.84
N PHE A 87 10.65 3.31 -17.55
CA PHE A 87 11.19 4.07 -16.42
C PHE A 87 10.20 4.23 -15.25
N GLY A 88 8.92 3.96 -15.49
CA GLY A 88 7.91 4.03 -14.43
C GLY A 88 7.28 5.42 -14.25
N GLY A 89 6.70 5.66 -13.07
CA GLY A 89 6.07 6.93 -12.71
C GLY A 89 7.09 8.03 -12.46
N VAL A 90 6.91 9.19 -13.09
CA VAL A 90 7.83 10.33 -12.96
C VAL A 90 7.50 11.21 -11.77
N ILE A 91 6.21 11.46 -11.53
CA ILE A 91 5.74 12.34 -10.45
C ILE A 91 4.58 11.65 -9.73
N SER A 92 4.73 11.47 -8.41
CA SER A 92 3.65 10.96 -7.57
C SER A 92 2.63 12.05 -7.23
N PRO A 93 1.42 11.70 -6.75
CA PRO A 93 0.45 12.66 -6.23
C PRO A 93 0.97 13.53 -5.08
N GLN A 94 1.99 13.08 -4.38
CA GLN A 94 2.68 13.83 -3.32
C GLN A 94 3.85 14.67 -3.86
N PHE A 95 3.96 14.85 -5.20
CA PHE A 95 5.03 15.59 -5.88
C PHE A 95 6.43 15.00 -5.66
N GLN A 96 6.54 13.71 -5.37
CA GLN A 96 7.81 13.02 -5.37
C GLN A 96 8.22 12.76 -6.82
N ILE A 97 9.44 13.16 -7.16
CA ILE A 97 10.03 12.88 -8.48
C ILE A 97 10.67 11.48 -8.41
N PHE A 98 10.36 10.63 -9.39
CA PHE A 98 10.76 9.22 -9.43
C PHE A 98 10.50 8.51 -8.10
N PRO A 99 9.22 8.35 -7.69
CA PRO A 99 8.90 7.71 -6.42
C PRO A 99 9.43 6.29 -6.38
N LYS A 100 9.92 5.85 -5.21
CA LYS A 100 10.39 4.46 -4.99
C LYS A 100 9.32 3.43 -5.37
N TYR A 101 8.06 3.76 -5.09
CA TYR A 101 6.90 2.93 -5.39
C TYR A 101 5.99 3.69 -6.35
N ASP A 102 5.66 3.09 -7.49
CA ASP A 102 4.78 3.71 -8.49
C ASP A 102 3.59 2.80 -8.86
N ALA A 103 3.83 1.57 -9.26
CA ALA A 103 2.83 0.52 -9.52
C ALA A 103 3.52 -0.84 -9.68
N GLY A 104 2.81 -1.92 -9.37
CA GLY A 104 3.29 -3.29 -9.50
C GLY A 104 3.61 -3.94 -8.17
N GLU A 105 4.55 -4.87 -8.17
CA GLU A 105 4.92 -5.68 -7.02
C GLU A 105 6.24 -5.20 -6.41
N PHE A 106 6.27 -5.12 -5.08
CA PHE A 106 7.43 -4.71 -4.29
C PHE A 106 7.59 -5.64 -3.10
N HIS A 107 8.83 -5.78 -2.60
CA HIS A 107 9.15 -6.64 -1.46
C HIS A 107 9.92 -5.88 -0.38
N GLU A 108 9.66 -6.26 0.87
CA GLU A 108 10.45 -5.85 2.05
C GLU A 108 10.54 -7.07 2.97
N GLY A 109 11.72 -7.72 3.01
CA GLY A 109 11.86 -9.03 3.65
C GLY A 109 10.93 -10.06 3.01
N GLU A 110 10.13 -10.74 3.83
CA GLU A 110 9.13 -11.72 3.37
C GLU A 110 7.79 -11.08 2.97
N THR A 111 7.62 -9.78 3.20
CA THR A 111 6.39 -9.06 2.88
C THR A 111 6.33 -8.68 1.41
N THR A 112 5.24 -9.04 0.74
CA THR A 112 4.94 -8.60 -0.62
C THR A 112 3.93 -7.46 -0.60
N MET A 113 4.18 -6.39 -1.36
CA MET A 113 3.19 -5.32 -1.59
C MET A 113 2.78 -5.29 -3.06
N ILE A 114 1.48 -5.34 -3.30
CA ILE A 114 0.88 -5.08 -4.61
C ILE A 114 0.33 -3.66 -4.63
N LEU A 115 0.91 -2.83 -5.48
CA LEU A 115 0.52 -1.43 -5.66
C LEU A 115 -0.25 -1.26 -6.96
N SER A 116 -1.57 -1.08 -6.84
CA SER A 116 -2.45 -0.88 -7.99
C SER A 116 -2.46 0.57 -8.45
N ARG A 117 -2.51 0.77 -9.78
CA ARG A 117 -2.76 2.08 -10.38
C ARG A 117 -4.21 2.53 -10.22
N GLY A 118 -5.11 1.61 -9.97
CA GLY A 118 -6.53 1.88 -9.76
C GLY A 118 -7.24 2.54 -10.95
N LEU A 119 -8.53 2.80 -10.80
CA LEU A 119 -9.39 3.41 -11.83
C LEU A 119 -9.53 4.93 -11.67
N GLY A 120 -9.33 5.45 -10.46
CA GLY A 120 -9.54 6.86 -10.11
C GLY A 120 -8.46 7.79 -10.68
N ASN A 121 -8.78 9.08 -10.73
CA ASN A 121 -7.83 10.15 -11.00
C ASN A 121 -7.52 10.90 -9.70
N HIS A 122 -6.34 11.50 -9.62
CA HIS A 122 -5.97 12.40 -8.54
C HIS A 122 -6.57 13.82 -8.75
N SER A 123 -6.20 14.77 -7.90
CA SER A 123 -6.61 16.19 -7.97
C SER A 123 -6.41 16.82 -9.35
N ILE A 124 -5.34 16.44 -10.05
CA ILE A 124 -5.11 16.76 -11.46
C ILE A 124 -5.59 15.55 -12.26
N LYS A 125 -6.66 15.73 -13.06
CA LYS A 125 -7.24 14.66 -13.88
C LYS A 125 -6.40 14.39 -15.13
N LEU A 126 -5.11 14.13 -14.93
CA LEU A 126 -4.15 13.87 -15.99
C LEU A 126 -3.48 12.50 -15.78
N ARG A 127 -3.60 11.64 -16.78
CA ARG A 127 -2.86 10.37 -16.88
C ARG A 127 -2.21 10.30 -18.25
N LEU A 128 -0.90 10.53 -18.31
CA LEU A 128 -0.12 10.36 -19.55
C LEU A 128 0.62 9.02 -19.52
N PHE A 129 0.36 8.17 -20.51
CA PHE A 129 0.91 6.81 -20.67
C PHE A 129 0.66 5.89 -19.46
N ASN A 130 -0.37 6.19 -18.68
CA ASN A 130 -0.72 5.52 -17.44
C ASN A 130 -2.18 5.06 -17.47
N LYS A 131 -2.45 3.91 -18.09
CA LYS A 131 -3.80 3.34 -18.20
C LYS A 131 -4.35 2.95 -16.83
N PRO A 132 -5.68 3.14 -16.59
CA PRO A 132 -6.34 2.58 -15.40
C PRO A 132 -6.13 1.06 -15.30
N GLU A 133 -6.13 0.54 -14.08
CA GLU A 133 -5.83 -0.86 -13.79
C GLU A 133 -6.73 -1.41 -12.69
N ILE A 134 -7.15 -2.65 -12.88
CA ILE A 134 -7.74 -3.50 -11.85
C ILE A 134 -6.77 -4.64 -11.64
N SER A 135 -6.25 -4.79 -10.42
CA SER A 135 -5.39 -5.91 -10.05
C SER A 135 -6.24 -7.07 -9.54
N CYS A 136 -6.10 -8.24 -10.16
CA CYS A 136 -6.71 -9.48 -9.69
C CYS A 136 -5.62 -10.32 -9.05
N ILE A 137 -5.83 -10.72 -7.78
CA ILE A 137 -4.83 -11.45 -6.98
C ILE A 137 -5.44 -12.79 -6.59
N GLU A 138 -4.77 -13.86 -6.93
CA GLU A 138 -5.13 -15.22 -6.53
C GLU A 138 -4.16 -15.70 -5.45
N LEU A 139 -4.70 -16.10 -4.30
CA LEU A 139 -3.93 -16.69 -3.22
C LEU A 139 -4.02 -18.21 -3.33
N LYS A 140 -2.87 -18.87 -3.35
CA LYS A 140 -2.75 -20.33 -3.37
C LYS A 140 -2.01 -20.82 -2.14
N LYS A 141 -2.53 -21.88 -1.52
CA LYS A 141 -1.78 -22.58 -0.48
C LYS A 141 -0.54 -23.21 -1.12
N ARG A 142 0.62 -23.03 -0.50
CA ARG A 142 1.80 -23.82 -0.81
C ARG A 142 1.60 -25.23 -0.24
N ASP A 143 1.75 -26.23 -1.09
CA ASP A 143 1.79 -27.65 -0.68
C ASP A 143 3.07 -27.94 0.08
#